data_5c57ab1e68227be542f1dbc75c5be8f2
#
_entry.id   5c57ab1e68227be542f1dbc75c5be8f2
#
_cell.length_a   1.000
_cell.length_b   1.000
_cell.length_c   1.000
_cell.angle_alpha   90.00
_cell.angle_beta   90.00
_cell.angle_gamma   90.00
#
_symmetry.space_group_name_H-M   'P 1'
#
loop_
_entity.id
_entity.type
_entity.pdbx_description
1 polymer ?
#
loop_
_entity_poly.entity_id
_entity_poly.type
_entity_poly.pdbx_seq_one_letter_code
_entity_poly.pdbx_strand_id
1 'polypeptide(L)'
;KMGGAMLQGWLDGGLPASQITILDPAPPPETMDLIASHRISHNPDIDSLDKVEVVLAAVKPQVMDDVLATVADLKRHNPLILSIAAGKTIASFEGHFGADAAVIRSIPNTPAAIGRGITAIAANGNVSASQMSLAESLLSSIGEVVVVDNESLIDAATAVSGSGPAYVFYLAECLAAAGEATGLPADIAMKLARATVAGAGELMRQSGIEAATLRENVTSPKGTTYAALQVLMADDGLRPLMERAVAAAEIRSRELAG
;
A
#
# COMPACT_ATOMS: atom_id res chain seq x y z
N LYS A 1 9.53 -7.05 2.42
CA LYS A 1 9.44 -6.28 1.14
C LYS A 1 8.90 -4.85 1.35
N MET A 2 7.71 -4.66 1.96
CA MET A 2 7.16 -3.31 2.16
C MET A 2 8.02 -2.47 3.11
N GLY A 3 8.40 -3.00 4.28
CA GLY A 3 9.30 -2.31 5.20
C GLY A 3 10.64 -1.91 4.56
N GLY A 4 11.20 -2.75 3.69
CA GLY A 4 12.41 -2.40 2.93
C GLY A 4 12.20 -1.27 1.94
N ALA A 5 11.05 -1.21 1.26
CA ALA A 5 10.71 -0.10 0.36
C ALA A 5 10.57 1.23 1.14
N MET A 6 9.94 1.20 2.33
CA MET A 6 9.86 2.36 3.21
C MET A 6 11.24 2.81 3.68
N LEU A 7 12.07 1.86 4.13
CA LEU A 7 13.45 2.15 4.55
C LEU A 7 14.23 2.86 3.44
N GLN A 8 14.20 2.32 2.22
CA GLN A 8 14.83 2.95 1.06
C GLN A 8 14.28 4.36 0.81
N GLY A 9 12.94 4.49 0.81
CA GLY A 9 12.28 5.78 0.60
C GLY A 9 12.65 6.83 1.66
N TRP A 10 12.79 6.42 2.92
CA TRP A 10 13.24 7.32 4.00
C TRP A 10 14.68 7.77 3.83
N LEU A 11 15.57 6.85 3.48
CA LEU A 11 16.98 7.17 3.24
C LEU A 11 17.15 8.11 2.04
N ASP A 12 16.44 7.83 0.94
CA ASP A 12 16.43 8.68 -0.26
C ASP A 12 15.82 10.05 0.03
N GLY A 13 14.83 10.12 0.93
CA GLY A 13 14.19 11.34 1.42
C GLY A 13 15.04 12.12 2.44
N GLY A 14 16.23 11.60 2.82
CA GLY A 14 17.16 12.28 3.70
C GLY A 14 16.91 12.09 5.20
N LEU A 15 16.08 11.11 5.60
CA LEU A 15 15.95 10.74 7.02
C LEU A 15 17.29 10.20 7.52
N PRO A 16 17.89 10.78 8.58
CA PRO A 16 19.17 10.30 9.07
C PRO A 16 19.12 8.85 9.54
N ALA A 17 20.04 8.02 9.04
CA ALA A 17 20.12 6.61 9.41
C ALA A 17 20.27 6.38 10.93
N SER A 18 20.86 7.35 11.64
CA SER A 18 20.97 7.32 13.11
C SER A 18 19.64 7.43 13.85
N GLN A 19 18.58 7.84 13.17
CA GLN A 19 17.22 7.89 13.72
C GLN A 19 16.42 6.61 13.45
N ILE A 20 17.02 5.64 12.76
CA ILE A 20 16.37 4.40 12.38
C ILE A 20 16.98 3.25 13.16
N THR A 21 16.14 2.44 13.78
CA THR A 21 16.51 1.17 14.40
C THR A 21 15.67 0.07 13.77
N ILE A 22 16.30 -1.03 13.40
CA ILE A 22 15.63 -2.19 12.80
C ILE A 22 15.69 -3.36 13.78
N LEU A 23 14.53 -3.93 14.08
CA LEU A 23 14.36 -5.15 14.84
C LEU A 23 13.83 -6.23 13.89
N ASP A 24 14.71 -7.03 13.31
CA ASP A 24 14.39 -8.13 12.40
C ASP A 24 15.49 -9.20 12.54
N PRO A 25 15.15 -10.43 12.98
CA PRO A 25 16.15 -11.48 13.15
C PRO A 25 16.68 -12.05 11.81
N ALA A 26 15.96 -11.84 10.71
CA ALA A 26 16.30 -12.39 9.40
C ALA A 26 15.91 -11.45 8.25
N PRO A 27 16.50 -10.26 8.16
CA PRO A 27 16.19 -9.31 7.09
C PRO A 27 16.57 -9.89 5.72
N PRO A 28 15.79 -9.57 4.65
CA PRO A 28 16.20 -9.92 3.29
C PRO A 28 17.58 -9.33 2.92
N PRO A 29 18.31 -9.95 1.97
CA PRO A 29 19.64 -9.48 1.57
C PRO A 29 19.69 -7.99 1.23
N GLU A 30 18.72 -7.51 0.45
CA GLU A 30 18.64 -6.09 0.06
C GLU A 30 18.50 -5.15 1.28
N THR A 31 17.77 -5.58 2.30
CA THR A 31 17.62 -4.82 3.55
C THR A 31 18.91 -4.86 4.37
N MET A 32 19.60 -6.01 4.40
CA MET A 32 20.91 -6.13 5.06
C MET A 32 21.97 -5.22 4.41
N ASP A 33 21.95 -5.10 3.08
CA ASP A 33 22.85 -4.18 2.36
C ASP A 33 22.61 -2.72 2.76
N LEU A 34 21.33 -2.32 2.90
CA LEU A 34 20.96 -0.98 3.39
C LEU A 34 21.43 -0.75 4.83
N ILE A 35 21.20 -1.72 5.73
CA ILE A 35 21.63 -1.66 7.13
C ILE A 35 23.15 -1.44 7.20
N ALA A 36 23.90 -2.24 6.46
CA ALA A 36 25.37 -2.19 6.48
C ALA A 36 25.92 -0.90 5.86
N SER A 37 25.40 -0.51 4.68
CA SER A 37 25.90 0.67 3.94
C SER A 37 25.63 1.98 4.67
N HIS A 38 24.47 2.09 5.33
CA HIS A 38 24.08 3.27 6.08
C HIS A 38 24.39 3.20 7.59
N ARG A 39 24.95 2.09 8.07
CA ARG A 39 25.26 1.84 9.48
C ARG A 39 24.04 2.00 10.40
N ILE A 40 22.90 1.47 9.96
CA ILE A 40 21.65 1.52 10.72
C ILE A 40 21.78 0.61 11.95
N SER A 41 21.26 1.04 13.09
CA SER A 41 21.16 0.22 14.30
C SER A 41 20.30 -1.02 14.03
N HIS A 42 20.86 -2.21 14.26
CA HIS A 42 20.20 -3.47 13.96
C HIS A 42 20.21 -4.40 15.16
N ASN A 43 19.01 -4.80 15.57
CA ASN A 43 18.77 -5.68 16.73
C ASN A 43 19.49 -5.25 18.02
N PRO A 44 19.49 -3.97 18.41
CA PRO A 44 19.98 -3.59 19.73
C PRO A 44 19.08 -4.15 20.82
N ASP A 45 19.58 -4.14 22.03
CA ASP A 45 18.73 -4.34 23.20
C ASP A 45 17.70 -3.19 23.27
N ILE A 46 16.41 -3.53 23.31
CA ILE A 46 15.32 -2.54 23.36
C ILE A 46 15.37 -1.66 24.60
N ASP A 47 15.97 -2.16 25.69
CA ASP A 47 16.15 -1.38 26.92
C ASP A 47 17.20 -0.29 26.77
N SER A 48 18.10 -0.43 25.79
CA SER A 48 19.10 0.59 25.44
C SER A 48 18.58 1.75 24.62
N LEU A 49 17.30 1.70 24.19
CA LEU A 49 16.69 2.77 23.38
C LEU A 49 16.20 3.92 24.28
N ASP A 50 16.84 5.07 24.19
CA ASP A 50 16.54 6.24 25.03
C ASP A 50 15.24 6.92 24.67
N LYS A 51 14.87 6.95 23.36
CA LYS A 51 13.67 7.58 22.86
C LYS A 51 13.17 6.86 21.60
N VAL A 52 11.88 6.51 21.62
CA VAL A 52 11.20 5.92 20.46
C VAL A 52 9.95 6.76 20.18
N GLU A 53 9.92 7.42 19.02
CA GLU A 53 8.78 8.25 18.61
C GLU A 53 7.75 7.47 17.78
N VAL A 54 8.22 6.47 17.01
CA VAL A 54 7.37 5.63 16.16
C VAL A 54 7.83 4.18 16.25
N VAL A 55 6.87 3.27 16.42
CA VAL A 55 7.06 1.84 16.23
C VAL A 55 6.34 1.44 14.95
N LEU A 56 7.10 1.12 13.89
CA LEU A 56 6.53 0.61 12.65
C LEU A 56 6.38 -0.91 12.72
N ALA A 57 5.15 -1.39 12.73
CA ALA A 57 4.83 -2.82 12.66
C ALA A 57 4.75 -3.28 11.20
N ALA A 58 5.87 -3.82 10.67
CA ALA A 58 6.06 -4.22 9.27
C ALA A 58 6.23 -5.72 9.08
N VAL A 59 5.76 -6.52 10.02
CA VAL A 59 5.82 -7.99 9.99
C VAL A 59 4.55 -8.61 9.43
N LYS A 60 4.61 -9.90 9.08
CA LYS A 60 3.44 -10.63 8.59
C LYS A 60 2.39 -10.77 9.70
N PRO A 61 1.08 -10.71 9.38
CA PRO A 61 0.01 -10.82 10.37
C PRO A 61 0.11 -12.04 11.29
N GLN A 62 0.59 -13.18 10.74
CA GLN A 62 0.66 -14.45 11.45
C GLN A 62 1.63 -14.47 12.64
N VAL A 63 2.65 -13.62 12.62
CA VAL A 63 3.67 -13.51 13.67
C VAL A 63 3.58 -12.19 14.43
N MET A 64 2.57 -11.37 14.13
CA MET A 64 2.46 -10.02 14.66
C MET A 64 2.37 -10.02 16.20
N ASP A 65 1.48 -10.83 16.77
CA ASP A 65 1.25 -10.84 18.22
C ASP A 65 2.49 -11.26 19.00
N ASP A 66 3.23 -12.26 18.48
CA ASP A 66 4.49 -12.71 19.09
C ASP A 66 5.54 -11.58 19.03
N VAL A 67 5.65 -10.88 17.90
CA VAL A 67 6.60 -9.77 17.75
C VAL A 67 6.21 -8.59 18.63
N LEU A 68 4.93 -8.20 18.65
CA LEU A 68 4.46 -7.08 19.49
C LEU A 68 4.70 -7.35 20.98
N ALA A 69 4.56 -8.60 21.42
CA ALA A 69 4.87 -8.98 22.80
C ALA A 69 6.34 -8.71 23.16
N THR A 70 7.28 -8.91 22.22
CA THR A 70 8.72 -8.68 22.48
C THR A 70 9.08 -7.20 22.56
N VAL A 71 8.28 -6.31 21.96
CA VAL A 71 8.53 -4.87 21.94
C VAL A 71 7.54 -4.05 22.76
N ALA A 72 6.66 -4.72 23.52
CA ALA A 72 5.60 -4.06 24.30
C ALA A 72 6.16 -3.06 25.34
N ASP A 73 7.37 -3.29 25.86
CA ASP A 73 8.01 -2.39 26.82
C ASP A 73 8.40 -1.03 26.22
N LEU A 74 8.40 -0.90 24.89
CA LEU A 74 8.56 0.39 24.22
C LEU A 74 7.41 1.37 24.52
N LYS A 75 6.27 0.88 25.05
CA LYS A 75 5.18 1.74 25.55
C LYS A 75 5.64 2.80 26.57
N ARG A 76 6.76 2.55 27.28
CA ARG A 76 7.36 3.54 28.20
C ARG A 76 7.73 4.86 27.54
N HIS A 77 7.93 4.87 26.22
CA HIS A 77 8.24 6.05 25.44
C HIS A 77 7.00 6.74 24.86
N ASN A 78 5.79 6.16 25.05
CA ASN A 78 4.53 6.64 24.47
C ASN A 78 4.63 6.87 22.93
N PRO A 79 5.11 5.89 22.15
CA PRO A 79 5.34 6.05 20.73
C PRO A 79 4.02 6.05 19.94
N LEU A 80 4.06 6.59 18.73
CA LEU A 80 3.07 6.29 17.71
C LEU A 80 3.26 4.84 17.23
N ILE A 81 2.23 4.03 17.29
CA ILE A 81 2.21 2.70 16.67
C ILE A 81 1.68 2.83 15.25
N LEU A 82 2.53 2.60 14.26
CA LEU A 82 2.18 2.65 12.84
C LEU A 82 2.21 1.24 12.27
N SER A 83 1.05 0.69 11.91
CA SER A 83 0.95 -0.65 11.30
C SER A 83 0.78 -0.54 9.79
N ILE A 84 1.56 -1.34 9.04
CA ILE A 84 1.38 -1.57 7.60
C ILE A 84 0.88 -2.99 7.30
N ALA A 85 0.43 -3.72 8.31
CA ALA A 85 0.00 -5.10 8.18
C ALA A 85 -1.50 -5.18 7.85
N ALA A 86 -1.84 -5.92 6.80
CA ALA A 86 -3.23 -6.29 6.54
C ALA A 86 -3.76 -7.22 7.66
N GLY A 87 -5.07 -7.16 7.93
CA GLY A 87 -5.72 -8.11 8.85
C GLY A 87 -5.39 -7.95 10.34
N LYS A 88 -4.85 -6.80 10.77
CA LYS A 88 -4.70 -6.47 12.20
C LYS A 88 -5.41 -5.16 12.50
N THR A 89 -6.27 -5.18 13.51
CA THR A 89 -7.08 -4.03 13.91
C THR A 89 -6.34 -3.12 14.89
N ILE A 90 -6.78 -1.87 15.01
CA ILE A 90 -6.30 -0.93 16.03
C ILE A 90 -6.41 -1.56 17.42
N ALA A 91 -7.54 -2.20 17.75
CA ALA A 91 -7.76 -2.87 19.02
C ALA A 91 -6.72 -3.97 19.34
N SER A 92 -6.22 -4.67 18.30
CA SER A 92 -5.15 -5.66 18.47
C SER A 92 -3.86 -5.00 19.00
N PHE A 93 -3.50 -3.81 18.51
CA PHE A 93 -2.32 -3.07 18.99
C PHE A 93 -2.54 -2.46 20.37
N GLU A 94 -3.73 -1.94 20.65
CA GLU A 94 -4.11 -1.45 21.99
C GLU A 94 -3.99 -2.55 23.06
N GLY A 95 -4.27 -3.80 22.69
CA GLY A 95 -4.08 -4.95 23.57
C GLY A 95 -2.64 -5.16 24.03
N HIS A 96 -1.64 -4.80 23.23
CA HIS A 96 -0.22 -4.94 23.54
C HIS A 96 0.37 -3.66 24.19
N PHE A 97 0.00 -2.49 23.67
CA PHE A 97 0.60 -1.22 24.09
C PHE A 97 -0.22 -0.44 25.13
N GLY A 98 -1.47 -0.84 25.37
CA GLY A 98 -2.41 -0.19 26.27
C GLY A 98 -3.49 0.61 25.56
N ALA A 99 -4.62 0.82 26.24
CA ALA A 99 -5.78 1.53 25.67
C ALA A 99 -5.49 3.01 25.30
N ASP A 100 -4.47 3.60 25.92
CA ASP A 100 -4.06 4.99 25.67
C ASP A 100 -3.04 5.10 24.52
N ALA A 101 -2.63 3.98 23.92
CA ALA A 101 -1.66 3.99 22.82
C ALA A 101 -2.19 4.74 21.59
N ALA A 102 -1.36 5.60 21.02
CA ALA A 102 -1.64 6.24 19.74
C ALA A 102 -1.38 5.22 18.61
N VAL A 103 -2.41 4.83 17.87
CA VAL A 103 -2.33 3.79 16.85
C VAL A 103 -2.87 4.29 15.52
N ILE A 104 -2.06 4.13 14.47
CA ILE A 104 -2.46 4.30 13.08
C ILE A 104 -2.37 2.95 12.36
N ARG A 105 -3.48 2.48 11.85
CA ARG A 105 -3.54 1.36 10.91
C ARG A 105 -3.41 1.89 9.49
N SER A 106 -2.52 1.32 8.70
CA SER A 106 -2.32 1.72 7.32
C SER A 106 -2.27 0.52 6.39
N ILE A 107 -2.61 0.75 5.13
CA ILE A 107 -2.57 -0.26 4.08
C ILE A 107 -1.92 0.30 2.81
N PRO A 108 -0.59 0.20 2.69
CA PRO A 108 0.12 0.51 1.45
C PRO A 108 -0.09 -0.57 0.39
N ASN A 109 0.19 -0.25 -0.87
CA ASN A 109 0.15 -1.19 -1.97
C ASN A 109 1.52 -1.40 -2.66
N THR A 110 1.61 -2.41 -3.52
CA THR A 110 2.90 -2.84 -4.10
C THR A 110 3.63 -1.82 -4.99
N PRO A 111 2.99 -0.85 -5.68
CA PRO A 111 3.69 0.21 -6.39
C PRO A 111 4.56 1.12 -5.50
N ALA A 112 4.42 1.03 -4.18
CA ALA A 112 5.34 1.60 -3.20
C ALA A 112 6.82 1.29 -3.49
N ALA A 113 7.11 0.11 -4.06
CA ALA A 113 8.47 -0.30 -4.43
C ALA A 113 9.17 0.64 -5.45
N ILE A 114 8.40 1.47 -6.13
CA ILE A 114 8.88 2.47 -7.10
C ILE A 114 8.42 3.89 -6.75
N GLY A 115 8.02 4.14 -5.50
CA GLY A 115 7.52 5.44 -5.05
C GLY A 115 6.20 5.87 -5.70
N ARG A 116 5.39 4.91 -6.15
CA ARG A 116 4.09 5.12 -6.80
C ARG A 116 2.96 4.41 -6.07
N GLY A 117 3.17 4.14 -4.78
CA GLY A 117 2.15 3.58 -3.92
C GLY A 117 1.04 4.57 -3.60
N ILE A 118 -0.04 4.03 -3.04
CA ILE A 118 -1.03 4.78 -2.28
C ILE A 118 -1.28 4.05 -0.98
N THR A 119 -1.34 4.78 0.12
CA THR A 119 -1.54 4.24 1.47
C THR A 119 -2.78 4.85 2.09
N ALA A 120 -3.78 4.03 2.38
CA ALA A 120 -4.90 4.47 3.22
C ALA A 120 -4.52 4.32 4.69
N ILE A 121 -4.88 5.32 5.52
CA ILE A 121 -4.61 5.32 6.96
C ILE A 121 -5.86 5.65 7.76
N ALA A 122 -6.02 4.95 8.89
CA ALA A 122 -7.03 5.25 9.92
C ALA A 122 -6.36 5.32 11.28
N ALA A 123 -6.75 6.28 12.10
CA ALA A 123 -6.19 6.51 13.43
C ALA A 123 -7.24 6.27 14.52
N ASN A 124 -6.78 5.90 15.73
CA ASN A 124 -7.63 5.98 16.91
C ASN A 124 -7.65 7.40 17.50
N GLY A 125 -8.52 7.62 18.49
CA GLY A 125 -8.69 8.92 19.14
C GLY A 125 -7.50 9.43 19.95
N ASN A 126 -6.48 8.61 20.16
CA ASN A 126 -5.28 8.95 20.93
C ASN A 126 -4.17 9.59 20.07
N VAL A 127 -4.30 9.52 18.74
CA VAL A 127 -3.31 10.08 17.81
C VAL A 127 -3.43 11.58 17.77
N SER A 128 -2.35 12.27 18.14
CA SER A 128 -2.26 13.73 18.05
C SER A 128 -2.07 14.21 16.61
N ALA A 129 -2.36 15.48 16.34
CA ALA A 129 -2.13 16.08 15.02
C ALA A 129 -0.65 16.00 14.58
N SER A 130 0.30 16.13 15.49
CA SER A 130 1.74 15.99 15.20
C SER A 130 2.11 14.54 14.83
N GLN A 131 1.54 13.56 15.51
CA GLN A 131 1.76 12.14 15.17
C GLN A 131 1.13 11.77 13.83
N MET A 132 -0.05 12.32 13.52
CA MET A 132 -0.67 12.15 12.19
C MET A 132 0.23 12.72 11.10
N SER A 133 0.71 13.95 11.24
CA SER A 133 1.61 14.59 10.27
C SER A 133 2.93 13.81 10.12
N LEU A 134 3.45 13.24 11.20
CA LEU A 134 4.65 12.39 11.17
C LEU A 134 4.38 11.10 10.37
N ALA A 135 3.25 10.43 10.62
CA ALA A 135 2.86 9.23 9.88
C ALA A 135 2.69 9.51 8.39
N GLU A 136 1.98 10.59 8.03
CA GLU A 136 1.82 11.02 6.64
C GLU A 136 3.18 11.28 5.98
N SER A 137 4.09 11.97 6.66
CA SER A 137 5.45 12.24 6.15
C SER A 137 6.23 10.94 5.91
N LEU A 138 6.20 10.00 6.85
CA LEU A 138 6.89 8.71 6.73
C LEU A 138 6.32 7.87 5.57
N LEU A 139 5.00 7.84 5.42
CA LEU A 139 4.32 7.06 4.38
C LEU A 139 4.43 7.72 3.00
N SER A 140 4.52 9.04 2.92
CA SER A 140 4.69 9.77 1.65
C SER A 140 6.00 9.45 0.93
N SER A 141 6.98 8.86 1.63
CA SER A 141 8.22 8.37 1.02
C SER A 141 8.01 7.26 -0.01
N ILE A 142 6.87 6.56 0.05
CA ILE A 142 6.54 5.44 -0.85
C ILE A 142 5.36 5.73 -1.77
N GLY A 143 4.79 6.94 -1.73
CA GLY A 143 3.67 7.35 -2.60
C GLY A 143 2.68 8.28 -1.91
N GLU A 144 1.45 8.30 -2.39
CA GLU A 144 0.38 9.13 -1.85
C GLU A 144 -0.21 8.56 -0.55
N VAL A 145 -0.75 9.44 0.29
CA VAL A 145 -1.42 9.05 1.54
C VAL A 145 -2.84 9.60 1.56
N VAL A 146 -3.79 8.77 1.96
CA VAL A 146 -5.19 9.13 2.13
C VAL A 146 -5.64 8.78 3.53
N VAL A 147 -6.12 9.78 4.27
CA VAL A 147 -6.74 9.57 5.59
C VAL A 147 -8.19 9.18 5.40
N VAL A 148 -8.62 8.10 6.03
CA VAL A 148 -10.02 7.69 6.07
C VAL A 148 -10.62 7.96 7.45
N ASP A 149 -11.90 8.28 7.49
CA ASP A 149 -12.59 8.76 8.70
C ASP A 149 -12.66 7.72 9.84
N ASN A 150 -12.62 6.44 9.49
CA ASN A 150 -12.69 5.36 10.47
C ASN A 150 -12.01 4.09 9.96
N GLU A 151 -11.65 3.21 10.89
CA GLU A 151 -10.95 1.96 10.61
C GLU A 151 -11.73 1.01 9.69
N SER A 152 -13.06 1.02 9.74
CA SER A 152 -13.88 0.11 8.92
C SER A 152 -13.72 0.35 7.41
N LEU A 153 -13.26 1.54 7.00
CA LEU A 153 -12.97 1.87 5.61
C LEU A 153 -11.63 1.29 5.11
N ILE A 154 -10.77 0.82 6.01
CA ILE A 154 -9.49 0.21 5.62
C ILE A 154 -9.70 -1.09 4.82
N ASP A 155 -10.76 -1.85 5.11
CA ASP A 155 -11.04 -3.08 4.35
C ASP A 155 -11.51 -2.77 2.93
N ALA A 156 -12.34 -1.76 2.76
CA ALA A 156 -12.73 -1.25 1.43
C ALA A 156 -11.52 -0.67 0.67
N ALA A 157 -10.66 0.10 1.36
CA ALA A 157 -9.41 0.61 0.78
C ALA A 157 -8.47 -0.54 0.38
N THR A 158 -8.38 -1.60 1.20
CA THR A 158 -7.62 -2.82 0.89
C THR A 158 -8.13 -3.45 -0.41
N ALA A 159 -9.44 -3.57 -0.56
CA ALA A 159 -10.06 -4.15 -1.75
C ALA A 159 -9.80 -3.32 -3.01
N VAL A 160 -9.81 -1.98 -2.91
CA VAL A 160 -9.59 -1.07 -4.04
C VAL A 160 -8.11 -0.90 -4.35
N SER A 161 -7.29 -0.51 -3.37
CA SER A 161 -5.89 -0.12 -3.59
C SER A 161 -4.88 -1.19 -3.19
N GLY A 162 -5.11 -1.93 -2.12
CA GLY A 162 -4.22 -3.01 -1.70
C GLY A 162 -4.19 -4.16 -2.70
N SER A 163 -5.36 -4.61 -3.14
CA SER A 163 -5.53 -5.67 -4.14
C SER A 163 -5.50 -5.13 -5.59
N GLY A 164 -5.78 -3.85 -5.78
CA GLY A 164 -5.90 -3.18 -7.08
C GLY A 164 -4.76 -3.43 -8.07
N PRO A 165 -3.48 -3.42 -7.67
CA PRO A 165 -2.39 -3.73 -8.59
C PRO A 165 -2.54 -5.07 -9.30
N ALA A 166 -3.06 -6.11 -8.60
CA ALA A 166 -3.31 -7.41 -9.23
C ALA A 166 -4.40 -7.33 -10.31
N TYR A 167 -5.43 -6.50 -10.13
CA TYR A 167 -6.48 -6.28 -11.13
C TYR A 167 -5.92 -5.63 -12.39
N VAL A 168 -5.01 -4.65 -12.22
CA VAL A 168 -4.35 -3.95 -13.32
C VAL A 168 -3.40 -4.89 -14.08
N PHE A 169 -2.66 -5.75 -13.37
CA PHE A 169 -1.80 -6.75 -14.00
C PHE A 169 -2.63 -7.76 -14.79
N TYR A 170 -3.75 -8.22 -14.24
CA TYR A 170 -4.66 -9.12 -14.94
C TYR A 170 -5.34 -8.45 -16.14
N LEU A 171 -5.68 -7.15 -16.05
CA LEU A 171 -6.17 -6.38 -17.19
C LEU A 171 -5.14 -6.37 -18.34
N ALA A 172 -3.84 -6.22 -18.03
CA ALA A 172 -2.80 -6.29 -19.05
C ALA A 172 -2.72 -7.69 -19.69
N GLU A 173 -2.87 -8.76 -18.92
CA GLU A 173 -2.94 -10.13 -19.44
C GLU A 173 -4.16 -10.33 -20.35
N CYS A 174 -5.33 -9.90 -19.92
CA CYS A 174 -6.57 -9.99 -20.71
C CYS A 174 -6.46 -9.19 -22.03
N LEU A 175 -5.88 -7.99 -21.97
CA LEU A 175 -5.70 -7.14 -23.16
C LEU A 175 -4.73 -7.80 -24.15
N ALA A 176 -3.65 -8.43 -23.67
CA ALA A 176 -2.71 -9.16 -24.52
C ALA A 176 -3.40 -10.38 -25.17
N ALA A 177 -4.11 -11.19 -24.39
CA ALA A 177 -4.85 -12.35 -24.92
C ALA A 177 -5.90 -11.96 -25.96
N ALA A 178 -6.62 -10.84 -25.73
CA ALA A 178 -7.56 -10.29 -26.71
C ALA A 178 -6.84 -9.84 -28.01
N GLY A 179 -5.65 -9.25 -27.90
CA GLY A 179 -4.80 -8.89 -29.03
C GLY A 179 -4.38 -10.12 -29.85
N GLU A 180 -3.96 -11.19 -29.18
CA GLU A 180 -3.65 -12.45 -29.86
C GLU A 180 -4.87 -13.03 -30.59
N ALA A 181 -6.03 -13.00 -29.99
CA ALA A 181 -7.27 -13.45 -30.61
C ALA A 181 -7.66 -12.65 -31.87
N THR A 182 -7.14 -11.43 -32.02
CA THR A 182 -7.32 -10.62 -33.24
C THR A 182 -6.18 -10.78 -34.26
N GLY A 183 -5.20 -11.69 -33.98
CA GLY A 183 -4.14 -12.04 -34.92
C GLY A 183 -2.78 -11.38 -34.64
N LEU A 184 -2.59 -10.69 -33.51
CA LEU A 184 -1.27 -10.20 -33.14
C LEU A 184 -0.37 -11.35 -32.66
N PRO A 185 0.94 -11.32 -32.98
CA PRO A 185 1.90 -12.21 -32.31
C PRO A 185 1.91 -11.97 -30.79
N ALA A 186 2.06 -13.05 -30.01
CA ALA A 186 1.94 -13.02 -28.54
C ALA A 186 2.89 -12.00 -27.87
N ASP A 187 4.14 -11.93 -28.32
CA ASP A 187 5.14 -10.99 -27.81
C ASP A 187 4.78 -9.54 -28.09
N ILE A 188 4.22 -9.26 -29.27
CA ILE A 188 3.74 -7.93 -29.66
C ILE A 188 2.49 -7.56 -28.87
N ALA A 189 1.52 -8.49 -28.74
CA ALA A 189 0.30 -8.26 -27.97
C ALA A 189 0.62 -7.90 -26.51
N MET A 190 1.46 -8.66 -25.84
CA MET A 190 1.88 -8.37 -24.46
C MET A 190 2.64 -7.05 -24.34
N LYS A 191 3.55 -6.75 -25.26
CA LYS A 191 4.28 -5.46 -25.29
C LYS A 191 3.34 -4.27 -25.41
N LEU A 192 2.37 -4.34 -26.32
CA LEU A 192 1.36 -3.29 -26.51
C LEU A 192 0.49 -3.14 -25.26
N ALA A 193 -0.03 -4.24 -24.71
CA ALA A 193 -0.88 -4.23 -23.51
C ALA A 193 -0.17 -3.58 -22.32
N ARG A 194 1.05 -3.99 -22.01
CA ARG A 194 1.84 -3.43 -20.89
C ARG A 194 2.13 -1.95 -21.09
N ALA A 195 2.55 -1.54 -22.27
CA ALA A 195 2.84 -0.14 -22.56
C ALA A 195 1.58 0.73 -22.49
N THR A 196 0.44 0.21 -22.95
CA THR A 196 -0.85 0.91 -22.89
C THR A 196 -1.31 1.11 -21.45
N VAL A 197 -1.29 0.07 -20.63
CA VAL A 197 -1.70 0.14 -19.21
C VAL A 197 -0.78 1.09 -18.43
N ALA A 198 0.55 0.95 -18.58
CA ALA A 198 1.51 1.80 -17.87
C ALA A 198 1.40 3.27 -18.33
N GLY A 199 1.30 3.50 -19.64
CA GLY A 199 1.19 4.85 -20.20
C GLY A 199 -0.11 5.55 -19.82
N ALA A 200 -1.23 4.85 -19.85
CA ALA A 200 -2.52 5.40 -19.42
C ALA A 200 -2.53 5.75 -17.92
N GLY A 201 -1.96 4.90 -17.09
CA GLY A 201 -1.82 5.18 -15.66
C GLY A 201 -0.94 6.40 -15.38
N GLU A 202 0.20 6.49 -16.06
CA GLU A 202 1.10 7.65 -15.90
C GLU A 202 0.48 8.95 -16.44
N LEU A 203 -0.25 8.89 -17.56
CA LEU A 203 -0.98 10.04 -18.07
C LEU A 203 -2.04 10.53 -17.09
N MET A 204 -2.81 9.61 -16.50
CA MET A 204 -3.81 9.93 -15.48
C MET A 204 -3.16 10.59 -14.27
N ARG A 205 -2.03 10.07 -13.80
CA ARG A 205 -1.29 10.62 -12.65
C ARG A 205 -0.74 12.02 -12.93
N GLN A 206 -0.12 12.25 -14.11
CA GLN A 206 0.52 13.52 -14.42
C GLN A 206 -0.46 14.63 -14.77
N SER A 207 -1.57 14.30 -15.42
CA SER A 207 -2.50 15.31 -15.92
C SER A 207 -3.41 15.90 -14.83
N GLY A 208 -3.69 15.16 -13.77
CA GLY A 208 -4.70 15.51 -12.76
C GLY A 208 -6.14 15.60 -13.34
N ILE A 209 -6.34 15.12 -14.58
CA ILE A 209 -7.64 15.13 -15.26
C ILE A 209 -8.45 13.92 -14.81
N GLU A 210 -9.74 14.11 -14.59
CA GLU A 210 -10.66 13.04 -14.23
C GLU A 210 -10.62 11.89 -15.26
N ALA A 211 -10.62 10.65 -14.75
CA ALA A 211 -10.53 9.46 -15.59
C ALA A 211 -11.63 9.37 -16.66
N ALA A 212 -12.85 9.83 -16.35
CA ALA A 212 -13.95 9.92 -17.31
C ALA A 212 -13.60 10.84 -18.48
N THR A 213 -13.07 12.01 -18.19
CA THR A 213 -12.68 12.99 -19.21
C THR A 213 -11.51 12.47 -20.07
N LEU A 214 -10.51 11.81 -19.46
CA LEU A 214 -9.44 11.18 -20.23
C LEU A 214 -9.97 10.10 -21.18
N ARG A 215 -10.92 9.27 -20.73
CA ARG A 215 -11.59 8.27 -21.57
C ARG A 215 -12.33 8.94 -22.73
N GLU A 216 -13.06 10.00 -22.48
CA GLU A 216 -13.78 10.76 -23.51
C GLU A 216 -12.83 11.38 -24.55
N ASN A 217 -11.73 11.95 -24.11
CA ASN A 217 -10.74 12.59 -24.98
C ASN A 217 -10.11 11.63 -26.01
N VAL A 218 -10.06 10.33 -25.72
CA VAL A 218 -9.55 9.30 -26.64
C VAL A 218 -10.67 8.56 -27.40
N THR A 219 -11.92 9.03 -27.29
CA THR A 219 -13.10 8.39 -27.88
C THR A 219 -13.71 9.25 -28.98
N SER A 220 -13.27 9.02 -30.21
CA SER A 220 -13.91 9.67 -31.37
C SER A 220 -15.28 9.06 -31.70
N PRO A 221 -16.26 9.86 -32.11
CA PRO A 221 -17.59 9.35 -32.48
C PRO A 221 -17.49 8.28 -33.58
N LYS A 222 -18.14 7.11 -33.32
CA LYS A 222 -18.15 5.95 -34.24
C LYS A 222 -16.76 5.34 -34.50
N GLY A 223 -15.73 5.71 -33.70
CA GLY A 223 -14.38 5.16 -33.81
C GLY A 223 -14.25 3.78 -33.17
N THR A 224 -13.04 3.21 -33.25
CA THR A 224 -12.71 1.90 -32.65
C THR A 224 -12.87 1.90 -31.15
N THR A 225 -12.39 2.97 -30.47
CA THR A 225 -12.57 3.14 -29.03
C THR A 225 -14.04 3.20 -28.64
N TYR A 226 -14.86 3.92 -29.40
CA TYR A 226 -16.31 3.98 -29.17
C TYR A 226 -16.94 2.58 -29.22
N ALA A 227 -16.64 1.79 -30.26
CA ALA A 227 -17.17 0.44 -30.41
C ALA A 227 -16.76 -0.49 -29.25
N ALA A 228 -15.50 -0.43 -28.81
CA ALA A 228 -15.01 -1.20 -27.67
C ALA A 228 -15.69 -0.80 -26.36
N LEU A 229 -15.89 0.51 -26.14
CA LEU A 229 -16.56 1.03 -24.92
C LEU A 229 -18.04 0.64 -24.84
N GLN A 230 -18.74 0.44 -26.00
CA GLN A 230 -20.10 -0.09 -25.97
C GLN A 230 -20.17 -1.49 -25.34
N VAL A 231 -19.13 -2.31 -25.50
CA VAL A 231 -19.03 -3.62 -24.86
C VAL A 231 -18.63 -3.48 -23.39
N LEU A 232 -17.56 -2.71 -23.11
CA LEU A 232 -17.04 -2.59 -21.75
C LEU A 232 -17.98 -1.86 -20.79
N MET A 233 -18.81 -0.98 -21.28
CA MET A 233 -19.76 -0.17 -20.51
C MET A 233 -21.22 -0.70 -20.57
N ALA A 234 -21.43 -1.87 -21.19
CA ALA A 234 -22.75 -2.53 -21.17
C ALA A 234 -23.17 -2.91 -19.76
N ASP A 235 -24.46 -3.17 -19.55
CA ASP A 235 -25.02 -3.53 -18.24
C ASP A 235 -24.38 -4.78 -17.62
N ASP A 236 -23.85 -5.69 -18.43
CA ASP A 236 -23.09 -6.88 -18.04
C ASP A 236 -21.58 -6.73 -18.28
N GLY A 237 -21.10 -5.53 -18.57
CA GLY A 237 -19.71 -5.22 -18.90
C GLY A 237 -18.76 -5.18 -17.70
N LEU A 238 -17.75 -4.32 -17.78
CA LEU A 238 -16.66 -4.28 -16.80
C LEU A 238 -17.10 -3.81 -15.41
N ARG A 239 -18.03 -2.85 -15.34
CA ARG A 239 -18.43 -2.23 -14.06
C ARG A 239 -19.01 -3.26 -13.08
N PRO A 240 -20.06 -4.04 -13.39
CA PRO A 240 -20.61 -5.01 -12.46
C PRO A 240 -19.61 -6.14 -12.12
N LEU A 241 -18.67 -6.45 -13.02
CA LEU A 241 -17.61 -7.40 -12.73
C LEU A 241 -16.67 -6.86 -11.65
N MET A 242 -16.24 -5.60 -11.77
CA MET A 242 -15.38 -4.94 -10.78
C MET A 242 -16.09 -4.78 -9.42
N GLU A 243 -17.38 -4.43 -9.42
CA GLU A 243 -18.16 -4.33 -8.19
C GLU A 243 -18.17 -5.67 -7.42
N ARG A 244 -18.38 -6.79 -8.12
CA ARG A 244 -18.31 -8.13 -7.50
C ARG A 244 -16.91 -8.51 -7.02
N ALA A 245 -15.88 -8.18 -7.80
CA ALA A 245 -14.49 -8.50 -7.44
C ALA A 245 -14.03 -7.72 -6.21
N VAL A 246 -14.33 -6.42 -6.14
CA VAL A 246 -14.00 -5.55 -5.01
C VAL A 246 -14.78 -5.99 -3.76
N ALA A 247 -16.08 -6.28 -3.88
CA ALA A 247 -16.88 -6.79 -2.76
C ALA A 247 -16.32 -8.11 -2.20
N ALA A 248 -15.92 -9.05 -3.06
CA ALA A 248 -15.31 -10.30 -2.62
C ALA A 248 -13.98 -10.06 -1.88
N ALA A 249 -13.16 -9.13 -2.35
CA ALA A 249 -11.91 -8.77 -1.70
C ALA A 249 -12.12 -8.08 -0.34
N GLU A 250 -13.13 -7.20 -0.24
CA GLU A 250 -13.50 -6.54 1.02
C GLU A 250 -13.98 -7.55 2.07
N ILE A 251 -14.88 -8.47 1.69
CA ILE A 251 -15.34 -9.54 2.58
C ILE A 251 -14.14 -10.33 3.09
N ARG A 252 -13.23 -10.71 2.20
CA ARG A 252 -12.04 -11.47 2.59
C ARG A 252 -11.10 -10.69 3.50
N SER A 253 -10.96 -9.38 3.29
CA SER A 253 -10.18 -8.51 4.17
C SER A 253 -10.72 -8.51 5.61
N ARG A 254 -12.04 -8.39 5.76
CA ARG A 254 -12.71 -8.47 7.07
C ARG A 254 -12.52 -9.81 7.76
N GLU A 255 -12.65 -10.93 7.03
CA GLU A 255 -12.41 -12.27 7.57
C GLU A 255 -10.96 -12.47 8.07
N LEU A 256 -9.99 -11.79 7.47
CA LEU A 256 -8.59 -11.86 7.89
C LEU A 256 -8.28 -10.97 9.10
N ALA A 257 -9.15 -10.00 9.39
CA ALA A 257 -8.99 -9.11 10.54
C ALA A 257 -9.54 -9.71 11.84
N GLY A 258 -10.35 -10.78 11.77
CA GLY A 258 -10.90 -11.55 12.89
C GLY A 258 -12.31 -11.16 13.22
#